data_5d717f14f3b684a4b5d108345ea336d0
#
_entry.id   5d717f14f3b684a4b5d108345ea336d0
#
_cell.length_a   1.000
_cell.length_b   1.000
_cell.length_c   1.000
_cell.angle_alpha   90.00
_cell.angle_beta   90.00
_cell.angle_gamma   90.00
#
_symmetry.space_group_name_H-M   'P 1'
#
loop_
_entity.id
_entity.type
_entity.pdbx_description
1 polymer ?
#
loop_
_entity_poly.entity_id
_entity_poly.type
_entity_poly.pdbx_seq_one_letter_code
_entity_poly.pdbx_strand_id
1 'polypeptide(L)'
;MRTLLYVPIIHTSADLGSLAKEVESRGVEKIGENMWRDHLRTIDGFWDALFLCFASIHVSGAKIFQDGMFADGDVGLNIIQEGEKAGSKNHRLVSKLLQRGAILMKTEDFRLVKKERDRLLKVIRAKTTAEKIFGLIIYKLTKKTLLRQRDEYIAQRIDQALKEGETGIIFIGAYHHIQPRLSRDIKIKEIKETRKIKEYQSLLPFYKKNQKRFEDLSGYLVAEIDGCDI
;
A
#
# COMPACT_ATOMS: atom_id res chain seq x y z
N MET A 1 23.84 -2.59 11.80
CA MET A 1 22.42 -3.08 11.84
C MET A 1 21.61 -2.25 10.86
N ARG A 2 20.79 -2.85 10.00
CA ARG A 2 19.91 -2.19 9.05
C ARG A 2 18.55 -1.90 9.70
N THR A 3 17.92 -0.77 9.38
CA THR A 3 16.58 -0.44 9.91
C THR A 3 15.57 -0.31 8.77
N LEU A 4 14.38 -0.88 8.92
CA LEU A 4 13.29 -0.75 7.97
C LEU A 4 12.04 -0.20 8.66
N LEU A 5 11.64 1.00 8.28
CA LEU A 5 10.36 1.56 8.65
C LEU A 5 9.29 0.91 7.76
N TYR A 6 8.43 0.15 8.37
CA TYR A 6 7.37 -0.57 7.69
C TYR A 6 6.06 0.20 7.78
N VAL A 7 5.60 0.70 6.65
CA VAL A 7 4.38 1.52 6.53
C VAL A 7 3.32 0.70 5.80
N PRO A 8 2.46 -0.02 6.51
CA PRO A 8 1.34 -0.70 5.87
C PRO A 8 0.34 0.36 5.38
N ILE A 9 0.00 0.33 4.09
CA ILE A 9 -0.84 1.35 3.48
C ILE A 9 -2.25 0.85 3.13
N ILE A 10 -3.17 1.81 3.04
CA ILE A 10 -4.48 1.66 2.41
C ILE A 10 -4.43 2.49 1.12
N HIS A 11 -4.64 1.82 -0.02
CA HIS A 11 -4.66 2.50 -1.31
C HIS A 11 -5.86 3.43 -1.43
N THR A 12 -5.63 4.62 -1.96
CA THR A 12 -6.70 5.54 -2.37
C THR A 12 -7.22 5.18 -3.76
N SER A 13 -8.35 5.74 -4.16
CA SER A 13 -8.85 5.58 -5.53
C SER A 13 -7.85 6.09 -6.57
N ALA A 14 -7.10 7.15 -6.26
CA ALA A 14 -6.05 7.68 -7.14
C ALA A 14 -4.91 6.67 -7.39
N ASP A 15 -4.59 5.81 -6.42
CA ASP A 15 -3.58 4.75 -6.57
C ASP A 15 -4.03 3.64 -7.53
N LEU A 16 -5.33 3.51 -7.76
CA LEU A 16 -5.94 2.47 -8.59
C LEU A 16 -6.02 2.84 -10.08
N GLY A 17 -5.71 4.08 -10.44
CA GLY A 17 -5.72 4.56 -11.82
C GLY A 17 -7.04 4.28 -12.53
N SER A 18 -7.02 3.56 -13.65
CA SER A 18 -8.23 3.24 -14.43
C SER A 18 -9.27 2.37 -13.71
N LEU A 19 -8.93 1.80 -12.55
CA LEU A 19 -9.82 0.97 -11.74
C LEU A 19 -10.58 1.77 -10.68
N ALA A 20 -10.25 3.05 -10.46
CA ALA A 20 -10.80 3.89 -9.41
C ALA A 20 -12.32 3.93 -9.41
N LYS A 21 -12.93 4.28 -10.55
CA LYS A 21 -14.40 4.38 -10.70
C LYS A 21 -15.14 3.06 -10.42
N GLU A 22 -14.58 1.95 -10.87
CA GLU A 22 -15.16 0.63 -10.65
C GLU A 22 -15.11 0.21 -9.18
N VAL A 23 -14.00 0.48 -8.50
CA VAL A 23 -13.86 0.19 -7.07
C VAL A 23 -14.80 1.07 -6.25
N GLU A 24 -14.93 2.34 -6.59
CA GLU A 24 -15.86 3.27 -5.94
C GLU A 24 -17.31 2.82 -6.12
N SER A 25 -17.74 2.54 -7.35
CA SER A 25 -19.10 2.08 -7.64
C SER A 25 -19.44 0.80 -6.83
N ARG A 26 -18.55 -0.18 -6.81
CA ARG A 26 -18.74 -1.41 -6.03
C ARG A 26 -18.69 -1.17 -4.53
N GLY A 27 -17.88 -0.23 -4.08
CA GLY A 27 -17.83 0.18 -2.68
C GLY A 27 -19.18 0.74 -2.24
N VAL A 28 -19.68 1.72 -2.97
CA VAL A 28 -21.00 2.34 -2.71
C VAL A 28 -22.13 1.31 -2.77
N GLU A 29 -22.15 0.44 -3.79
CA GLU A 29 -23.15 -0.64 -3.91
C GLU A 29 -23.15 -1.56 -2.68
N LYS A 30 -21.96 -1.89 -2.16
CA LYS A 30 -21.80 -2.88 -1.08
C LYS A 30 -22.09 -2.35 0.32
N ILE A 31 -21.67 -1.13 0.62
CA ILE A 31 -21.73 -0.57 1.98
C ILE A 31 -22.60 0.67 2.09
N GLY A 32 -23.09 1.21 0.98
CA GLY A 32 -23.88 2.44 0.92
C GLY A 32 -23.03 3.70 0.85
N GLU A 33 -23.61 4.77 0.29
CA GLU A 33 -22.90 6.02 0.02
C GLU A 33 -22.35 6.70 1.27
N ASN A 34 -23.13 6.75 2.35
CA ASN A 34 -22.71 7.40 3.60
C ASN A 34 -21.48 6.70 4.19
N MET A 35 -21.53 5.36 4.32
CA MET A 35 -20.40 4.60 4.85
C MET A 35 -19.19 4.67 3.91
N TRP A 36 -19.39 4.70 2.59
CA TRP A 36 -18.30 4.89 1.65
C TRP A 36 -17.63 6.24 1.85
N ARG A 37 -18.39 7.31 2.06
CA ARG A 37 -17.87 8.66 2.37
C ARG A 37 -17.08 8.68 3.67
N ASP A 38 -17.60 8.03 4.72
CA ASP A 38 -16.90 7.94 6.01
C ASP A 38 -15.61 7.12 5.90
N HIS A 39 -15.63 6.04 5.10
CA HIS A 39 -14.42 5.29 4.76
C HIS A 39 -13.37 6.16 4.06
N LEU A 40 -13.76 6.97 3.08
CA LEU A 40 -12.84 7.90 2.40
C LEU A 40 -12.27 8.93 3.37
N ARG A 41 -13.07 9.50 4.29
CA ARG A 41 -12.56 10.40 5.36
C ARG A 41 -11.55 9.69 6.27
N THR A 42 -11.81 8.44 6.64
CA THR A 42 -10.87 7.65 7.44
C THR A 42 -9.55 7.43 6.70
N ILE A 43 -9.59 7.12 5.40
CA ILE A 43 -8.38 6.99 4.58
C ILE A 43 -7.64 8.34 4.49
N ASP A 44 -8.36 9.43 4.32
CA ASP A 44 -7.77 10.77 4.27
C ASP A 44 -7.04 11.10 5.57
N GLY A 45 -7.69 10.90 6.72
CA GLY A 45 -7.07 11.11 8.03
C GLY A 45 -5.89 10.18 8.30
N PHE A 46 -5.94 8.93 7.83
CA PHE A 46 -4.82 7.99 7.90
C PHE A 46 -3.58 8.54 7.17
N TRP A 47 -3.75 9.07 5.96
CA TRP A 47 -2.65 9.66 5.21
C TRP A 47 -2.15 10.96 5.87
N ASP A 48 -3.05 11.78 6.44
CA ASP A 48 -2.67 13.00 7.16
C ASP A 48 -1.82 12.66 8.40
N ALA A 49 -2.18 11.61 9.16
CA ALA A 49 -1.34 11.11 10.27
C ALA A 49 0.05 10.64 9.80
N LEU A 50 0.14 9.97 8.64
CA LEU A 50 1.43 9.60 8.04
C LEU A 50 2.23 10.84 7.61
N PHE A 51 1.60 11.85 7.00
CA PHE A 51 2.28 13.09 6.63
C PHE A 51 2.87 13.79 7.85
N LEU A 52 2.14 13.87 8.96
CA LEU A 52 2.62 14.47 10.22
C LEU A 52 3.81 13.66 10.78
N CYS A 53 3.70 12.33 10.86
CA CYS A 53 4.78 11.48 11.32
C CYS A 53 6.06 11.67 10.48
N PHE A 54 5.96 11.62 9.16
CA PHE A 54 7.12 11.76 8.29
C PHE A 54 7.65 13.20 8.18
N ALA A 55 6.93 14.21 8.67
CA ALA A 55 7.43 15.58 8.70
C ALA A 55 8.65 15.73 9.64
N SER A 56 8.66 15.03 10.78
CA SER A 56 9.72 15.09 11.79
C SER A 56 10.89 14.13 11.52
N ILE A 57 10.68 13.04 10.78
CA ILE A 57 11.71 12.01 10.52
C ILE A 57 12.82 12.56 9.61
N HIS A 58 14.08 12.32 10.00
CA HIS A 58 15.23 12.55 9.11
C HIS A 58 15.28 11.47 8.03
N VAL A 59 15.21 11.87 6.75
CA VAL A 59 15.09 10.93 5.62
C VAL A 59 16.20 11.07 4.58
N SER A 60 17.16 11.97 4.79
CA SER A 60 18.28 12.12 3.85
C SER A 60 19.08 10.83 3.74
N GLY A 61 19.26 10.32 2.52
CA GLY A 61 19.90 9.04 2.25
C GLY A 61 19.04 7.79 2.53
N ALA A 62 17.85 7.93 3.11
CA ALA A 62 16.96 6.80 3.34
C ALA A 62 16.46 6.21 2.02
N LYS A 63 16.40 4.88 1.93
CA LYS A 63 15.94 4.16 0.73
C LYS A 63 14.44 3.92 0.78
N ILE A 64 13.72 4.47 -0.20
CA ILE A 64 12.26 4.34 -0.33
C ILE A 64 11.92 3.14 -1.20
N PHE A 65 11.17 2.22 -0.64
CA PHE A 65 10.54 1.10 -1.32
C PHE A 65 9.02 1.33 -1.36
N GLN A 66 8.38 1.03 -2.48
CA GLN A 66 6.95 1.27 -2.64
C GLN A 66 6.27 0.11 -3.36
N ASP A 67 5.08 -0.27 -2.91
CA ASP A 67 4.20 -1.22 -3.56
C ASP A 67 3.92 -0.81 -5.02
N GLY A 68 4.13 -1.74 -5.94
CA GLY A 68 3.95 -1.49 -7.37
C GLY A 68 5.11 -0.76 -8.06
N MET A 69 6.14 -0.31 -7.35
CA MET A 69 7.28 0.41 -7.93
C MET A 69 8.26 -0.56 -8.62
N PHE A 70 8.16 -0.65 -9.93
CA PHE A 70 8.96 -1.56 -10.76
C PHE A 70 10.17 -0.90 -11.43
N ALA A 71 10.42 0.38 -11.16
CA ALA A 71 11.55 1.14 -11.70
C ALA A 71 12.15 2.07 -10.63
N ASP A 72 13.38 2.48 -10.84
CA ASP A 72 14.09 3.55 -10.12
C ASP A 72 14.58 4.62 -11.12
N GLY A 73 15.44 5.53 -10.68
CA GLY A 73 15.94 6.63 -11.52
C GLY A 73 14.81 7.47 -12.12
N ASP A 74 15.04 8.02 -13.31
CA ASP A 74 14.10 8.94 -13.96
C ASP A 74 12.73 8.30 -14.25
N VAL A 75 12.71 7.02 -14.60
CA VAL A 75 11.46 6.30 -14.85
C VAL A 75 10.64 6.19 -13.56
N GLY A 76 11.27 5.83 -12.44
CA GLY A 76 10.63 5.76 -11.14
C GLY A 76 10.12 7.13 -10.68
N LEU A 77 10.94 8.19 -10.85
CA LEU A 77 10.56 9.57 -10.52
C LEU A 77 9.35 10.04 -11.32
N ASN A 78 9.31 9.73 -12.62
CA ASN A 78 8.15 10.04 -13.47
C ASN A 78 6.87 9.33 -12.98
N ILE A 79 6.97 8.05 -12.56
CA ILE A 79 5.83 7.33 -11.98
C ILE A 79 5.31 8.04 -10.72
N ILE A 80 6.22 8.47 -9.83
CA ILE A 80 5.84 9.22 -8.62
C ILE A 80 5.15 10.53 -8.99
N GLN A 81 5.69 11.32 -9.91
CA GLN A 81 5.13 12.59 -10.34
C GLN A 81 3.75 12.44 -10.98
N GLU A 82 3.56 11.45 -11.85
CA GLU A 82 2.26 11.19 -12.47
C GLU A 82 1.23 10.72 -11.43
N GLY A 83 1.63 9.88 -10.46
CA GLY A 83 0.76 9.49 -9.36
C GLY A 83 0.37 10.68 -8.46
N GLU A 84 1.29 11.59 -8.17
CA GLU A 84 1.02 12.82 -7.43
C GLU A 84 0.04 13.72 -8.18
N LYS A 85 0.24 13.95 -9.47
CA LYS A 85 -0.69 14.70 -10.35
C LYS A 85 -2.09 14.06 -10.39
N ALA A 86 -2.16 12.74 -10.33
CA ALA A 86 -3.43 12.00 -10.24
C ALA A 86 -4.11 12.09 -8.86
N GLY A 87 -3.49 12.75 -7.88
CA GLY A 87 -4.04 12.96 -6.55
C GLY A 87 -3.73 11.86 -5.53
N SER A 88 -2.78 10.96 -5.82
CA SER A 88 -2.36 9.93 -4.87
C SER A 88 -1.63 10.54 -3.67
N LYS A 89 -2.20 10.38 -2.47
CA LYS A 89 -1.55 10.81 -1.23
C LYS A 89 -0.27 10.01 -0.95
N ASN A 90 -0.22 8.74 -1.36
CA ASN A 90 0.97 7.91 -1.28
C ASN A 90 2.13 8.50 -2.11
N HIS A 91 1.89 8.73 -3.41
CA HIS A 91 2.91 9.31 -4.28
C HIS A 91 3.32 10.72 -3.83
N ARG A 92 2.38 11.53 -3.35
CA ARG A 92 2.68 12.86 -2.79
C ARG A 92 3.57 12.77 -1.55
N LEU A 93 3.34 11.81 -0.64
CA LEU A 93 4.22 11.62 0.52
C LEU A 93 5.61 11.19 0.06
N VAL A 94 5.71 10.19 -0.82
CA VAL A 94 7.00 9.73 -1.37
C VAL A 94 7.72 10.87 -2.08
N SER A 95 7.05 11.68 -2.91
CA SER A 95 7.62 12.86 -3.58
C SER A 95 8.25 13.82 -2.57
N LYS A 96 7.56 14.13 -1.46
CA LYS A 96 8.12 14.99 -0.39
C LYS A 96 9.36 14.37 0.28
N LEU A 97 9.39 13.06 0.48
CA LEU A 97 10.56 12.40 1.06
C LEU A 97 11.76 12.44 0.10
N LEU A 98 11.53 12.25 -1.19
CA LEU A 98 12.56 12.37 -2.23
C LEU A 98 13.14 13.79 -2.30
N GLN A 99 12.29 14.83 -2.21
CA GLN A 99 12.73 16.23 -2.14
C GLN A 99 13.60 16.52 -0.91
N ARG A 100 13.46 15.73 0.16
CA ARG A 100 14.27 15.81 1.39
C ARG A 100 15.50 14.89 1.37
N GLY A 101 15.89 14.38 0.20
CA GLY A 101 17.11 13.61 0.01
C GLY A 101 16.97 12.10 0.17
N ALA A 102 15.76 11.56 0.26
CA ALA A 102 15.55 10.12 0.19
C ALA A 102 15.79 9.59 -1.24
N ILE A 103 16.04 8.29 -1.38
CA ILE A 103 16.40 7.64 -2.65
C ILE A 103 15.36 6.60 -3.02
N LEU A 104 14.71 6.78 -4.17
CA LEU A 104 13.72 5.81 -4.66
C LEU A 104 14.40 4.55 -5.17
N MET A 105 13.89 3.39 -4.74
CA MET A 105 14.41 2.09 -5.11
C MET A 105 13.37 1.31 -5.91
N LYS A 106 13.82 0.65 -6.98
CA LYS A 106 13.02 -0.39 -7.62
C LYS A 106 12.68 -1.46 -6.59
N THR A 107 11.38 -1.69 -6.38
CA THR A 107 10.86 -2.56 -5.33
C THR A 107 10.28 -3.86 -5.89
N GLU A 108 9.69 -3.82 -7.10
CA GLU A 108 8.94 -4.92 -7.65
C GLU A 108 9.37 -5.35 -9.07
N ASP A 109 9.00 -6.57 -9.45
CA ASP A 109 9.13 -7.08 -10.82
C ASP A 109 7.95 -6.62 -11.66
N PHE A 110 8.23 -5.92 -12.76
CA PHE A 110 7.21 -5.43 -13.69
C PHE A 110 6.28 -6.53 -14.20
N ARG A 111 6.81 -7.74 -14.45
CA ARG A 111 6.03 -8.86 -14.99
C ARG A 111 4.99 -9.36 -13.98
N LEU A 112 5.37 -9.40 -12.68
CA LEU A 112 4.46 -9.82 -11.61
C LEU A 112 3.36 -8.79 -11.39
N VAL A 113 3.70 -7.50 -11.32
CA VAL A 113 2.75 -6.39 -11.19
C VAL A 113 1.79 -6.36 -12.38
N LYS A 114 2.33 -6.44 -13.61
CA LYS A 114 1.52 -6.48 -14.84
C LYS A 114 0.57 -7.69 -14.84
N LYS A 115 1.06 -8.88 -14.46
CA LYS A 115 0.26 -10.11 -14.41
C LYS A 115 -0.93 -9.98 -13.44
N GLU A 116 -0.74 -9.37 -12.28
CA GLU A 116 -1.81 -9.13 -11.32
C GLU A 116 -2.84 -8.15 -11.88
N ARG A 117 -2.38 -7.01 -12.40
CA ARG A 117 -3.24 -6.00 -13.02
C ARG A 117 -4.05 -6.58 -14.18
N ASP A 118 -3.42 -7.32 -15.08
CA ASP A 118 -4.08 -7.88 -16.27
C ASP A 118 -5.16 -8.91 -15.86
N ARG A 119 -4.94 -9.68 -14.79
CA ARG A 119 -5.95 -10.59 -14.23
C ARG A 119 -7.14 -9.85 -13.63
N LEU A 120 -6.87 -8.80 -12.88
CA LEU A 120 -7.92 -7.96 -12.30
C LEU A 120 -8.75 -7.28 -13.39
N LEU A 121 -8.08 -6.72 -14.41
CA LEU A 121 -8.74 -6.13 -15.56
C LEU A 121 -9.63 -7.13 -16.32
N LYS A 122 -9.22 -8.39 -16.48
CA LYS A 122 -10.06 -9.43 -17.09
C LYS A 122 -11.38 -9.64 -16.33
N VAL A 123 -11.34 -9.65 -15.00
CA VAL A 123 -12.54 -9.79 -14.17
C VAL A 123 -13.45 -8.56 -14.31
N ILE A 124 -12.85 -7.37 -14.31
CA ILE A 124 -13.59 -6.10 -14.36
C ILE A 124 -14.23 -5.88 -15.74
N ARG A 125 -13.51 -6.20 -16.81
CA ARG A 125 -13.94 -5.97 -18.20
C ARG A 125 -14.75 -7.12 -18.79
N ALA A 126 -15.04 -8.17 -18.03
CA ALA A 126 -15.85 -9.30 -18.46
C ALA A 126 -17.24 -8.82 -18.91
N LYS A 127 -17.61 -9.14 -20.14
CA LYS A 127 -18.89 -8.74 -20.76
C LYS A 127 -20.03 -9.70 -20.42
N THR A 128 -19.70 -10.96 -20.15
CA THR A 128 -20.68 -11.99 -19.81
C THR A 128 -20.50 -12.50 -18.39
N THR A 129 -21.56 -13.03 -17.80
CA THR A 129 -21.53 -13.65 -16.47
C THR A 129 -20.55 -14.83 -16.44
N ALA A 130 -20.49 -15.62 -17.49
CA ALA A 130 -19.57 -16.75 -17.61
C ALA A 130 -18.11 -16.31 -17.60
N GLU A 131 -17.73 -15.29 -18.38
CA GLU A 131 -16.38 -14.71 -18.37
C GLU A 131 -16.01 -14.16 -16.99
N LYS A 132 -16.96 -13.50 -16.31
CA LYS A 132 -16.77 -12.95 -14.98
C LYS A 132 -16.50 -14.05 -13.95
N ILE A 133 -17.32 -15.11 -13.97
CA ILE A 133 -17.14 -16.26 -13.06
C ILE A 133 -15.78 -16.94 -13.32
N PHE A 134 -15.45 -17.21 -14.56
CA PHE A 134 -14.18 -17.84 -14.94
C PHE A 134 -12.98 -16.98 -14.54
N GLY A 135 -13.05 -15.66 -14.80
CA GLY A 135 -12.02 -14.71 -14.37
C GLY A 135 -11.84 -14.67 -12.86
N LEU A 136 -12.93 -14.68 -12.08
CA LEU A 136 -12.90 -14.72 -10.62
C LEU A 136 -12.28 -16.01 -10.07
N ILE A 137 -12.59 -17.15 -10.68
CA ILE A 137 -11.99 -18.45 -10.30
C ILE A 137 -10.48 -18.40 -10.49
N ILE A 138 -10.02 -18.03 -11.70
CA ILE A 138 -8.58 -17.90 -12.00
C ILE A 138 -7.93 -16.90 -11.05
N TYR A 139 -8.53 -15.75 -10.82
CA TYR A 139 -8.00 -14.73 -9.89
C TYR A 139 -7.84 -15.30 -8.48
N LYS A 140 -8.88 -15.95 -7.93
CA LYS A 140 -8.84 -16.55 -6.59
C LYS A 140 -7.77 -17.64 -6.46
N LEU A 141 -7.66 -18.53 -7.45
CA LEU A 141 -6.69 -19.63 -7.44
C LEU A 141 -5.24 -19.12 -7.51
N THR A 142 -5.00 -18.04 -8.23
CA THR A 142 -3.65 -17.56 -8.52
C THR A 142 -3.19 -16.40 -7.65
N LYS A 143 -4.12 -15.71 -6.97
CA LYS A 143 -3.82 -14.53 -6.14
C LYS A 143 -2.76 -14.82 -5.07
N LYS A 144 -2.94 -15.91 -4.30
CA LYS A 144 -2.01 -16.25 -3.21
C LYS A 144 -0.59 -16.52 -3.71
N THR A 145 -0.47 -17.28 -4.80
CA THR A 145 0.84 -17.62 -5.41
C THR A 145 1.51 -16.35 -5.96
N LEU A 146 0.76 -15.51 -6.64
CA LEU A 146 1.30 -14.28 -7.20
C LEU A 146 1.75 -13.30 -6.11
N LEU A 147 0.93 -13.11 -5.06
CA LEU A 147 1.29 -12.30 -3.92
C LEU A 147 2.56 -12.82 -3.23
N ARG A 148 2.67 -14.15 -3.04
CA ARG A 148 3.89 -14.77 -2.49
C ARG A 148 5.12 -14.48 -3.35
N GLN A 149 5.02 -14.61 -4.67
CA GLN A 149 6.12 -14.30 -5.59
C GLN A 149 6.54 -12.82 -5.51
N ARG A 150 5.57 -11.91 -5.41
CA ARG A 150 5.84 -10.48 -5.20
C ARG A 150 6.55 -10.27 -3.86
N ASP A 151 6.04 -10.85 -2.77
CA ASP A 151 6.63 -10.74 -1.43
C ASP A 151 8.09 -11.25 -1.39
N GLU A 152 8.37 -12.37 -2.05
CA GLU A 152 9.74 -12.94 -2.17
C GLU A 152 10.66 -11.97 -2.91
N TYR A 153 10.19 -11.42 -4.04
CA TYR A 153 10.97 -10.46 -4.82
C TYR A 153 11.23 -9.17 -4.05
N ILE A 154 10.21 -8.60 -3.41
CA ILE A 154 10.33 -7.37 -2.60
C ILE A 154 11.35 -7.56 -1.48
N ALA A 155 11.25 -8.66 -0.73
CA ALA A 155 12.19 -8.96 0.35
C ALA A 155 13.63 -9.06 -0.16
N GLN A 156 13.87 -9.76 -1.29
CA GLN A 156 15.18 -9.84 -1.91
C GLN A 156 15.71 -8.46 -2.35
N ARG A 157 14.84 -7.60 -2.90
CA ARG A 157 15.24 -6.24 -3.32
C ARG A 157 15.63 -5.38 -2.13
N ILE A 158 14.90 -5.45 -1.02
CA ILE A 158 15.24 -4.74 0.21
C ILE A 158 16.59 -5.22 0.73
N ASP A 159 16.79 -6.54 0.80
CA ASP A 159 18.01 -7.14 1.31
C ASP A 159 19.25 -6.77 0.50
N GLN A 160 19.12 -6.74 -0.83
CA GLN A 160 20.20 -6.34 -1.75
C GLN A 160 20.51 -4.83 -1.69
N ALA A 161 19.47 -4.01 -1.55
CA ALA A 161 19.61 -2.57 -1.64
C ALA A 161 20.03 -1.92 -0.32
N LEU A 162 19.52 -2.39 0.82
CA LEU A 162 19.77 -1.80 2.13
C LEU A 162 21.11 -2.30 2.70
N LYS A 163 22.05 -1.41 2.93
CA LYS A 163 23.36 -1.71 3.48
C LYS A 163 23.39 -1.54 4.99
N GLU A 164 24.45 -2.03 5.64
CA GLU A 164 24.65 -1.85 7.07
C GLU A 164 24.67 -0.36 7.45
N GLY A 165 23.99 -0.02 8.52
CA GLY A 165 23.84 1.35 9.02
C GLY A 165 22.79 2.19 8.27
N GLU A 166 22.20 1.66 7.20
CA GLU A 166 21.21 2.40 6.42
C GLU A 166 19.77 2.19 6.93
N THR A 167 18.94 3.19 6.65
CA THR A 167 17.49 3.16 6.90
C THR A 167 16.73 3.02 5.58
N GLY A 168 15.82 2.04 5.53
CA GLY A 168 14.82 1.90 4.50
C GLY A 168 13.44 2.31 4.99
N ILE A 169 12.59 2.74 4.09
CA ILE A 169 11.17 3.03 4.34
C ILE A 169 10.37 2.28 3.29
N ILE A 170 9.47 1.39 3.69
CA ILE A 170 8.62 0.69 2.75
C ILE A 170 7.15 1.06 2.93
N PHE A 171 6.54 1.56 1.86
CA PHE A 171 5.09 1.77 1.74
C PHE A 171 4.48 0.58 1.01
N ILE A 172 3.73 -0.26 1.72
CA ILE A 172 3.28 -1.54 1.17
C ILE A 172 1.86 -1.88 1.60
N GLY A 173 1.05 -2.40 0.68
CA GLY A 173 -0.31 -2.83 0.99
C GLY A 173 -0.35 -3.81 2.15
N ALA A 174 -1.28 -3.61 3.10
CA ALA A 174 -1.32 -4.36 4.35
C ALA A 174 -1.45 -5.90 4.17
N TYR A 175 -1.87 -6.38 3.00
CA TYR A 175 -1.99 -7.83 2.74
C TYR A 175 -0.67 -8.51 2.34
N HIS A 176 0.37 -7.76 2.04
CA HIS A 176 1.71 -8.31 1.83
C HIS A 176 2.26 -8.96 3.11
N HIS A 177 3.10 -9.98 2.95
CA HIS A 177 3.69 -10.72 4.07
C HIS A 177 5.19 -10.89 3.86
N ILE A 178 5.89 -9.74 3.80
CA ILE A 178 7.33 -9.70 3.53
C ILE A 178 8.18 -9.84 4.81
N GLN A 179 7.67 -9.40 5.98
CA GLN A 179 8.44 -9.37 7.23
C GLN A 179 9.16 -10.69 7.55
N PRO A 180 8.53 -11.89 7.46
CA PRO A 180 9.21 -13.15 7.73
C PRO A 180 10.25 -13.57 6.67
N ARG A 181 10.32 -12.84 5.56
CA ARG A 181 11.25 -13.09 4.44
C ARG A 181 12.47 -12.18 4.46
N LEU A 182 12.44 -11.16 5.29
CA LEU A 182 13.55 -10.23 5.45
C LEU A 182 14.68 -10.87 6.26
N SER A 183 15.92 -10.48 6.00
CA SER A 183 17.08 -10.92 6.75
C SER A 183 16.97 -10.53 8.22
N ARG A 184 17.44 -11.39 9.12
CA ARG A 184 17.31 -11.23 10.58
C ARG A 184 18.03 -10.01 11.15
N ASP A 185 19.01 -9.47 10.44
CA ASP A 185 19.77 -8.27 10.82
C ASP A 185 19.02 -6.96 10.47
N ILE A 186 17.86 -7.03 9.78
CA ILE A 186 17.00 -5.89 9.52
C ILE A 186 16.05 -5.71 10.71
N LYS A 187 16.25 -4.62 11.47
CA LYS A 187 15.31 -4.20 12.51
C LYS A 187 14.08 -3.57 11.85
N ILE A 188 12.91 -4.17 12.07
CA ILE A 188 11.66 -3.67 11.53
C ILE A 188 10.96 -2.80 12.59
N LYS A 189 10.55 -1.58 12.20
CA LYS A 189 9.70 -0.70 12.99
C LYS A 189 8.42 -0.44 12.21
N GLU A 190 7.28 -1.00 12.65
CA GLU A 190 5.97 -0.69 12.06
C GLU A 190 5.53 0.71 12.46
N ILE A 191 5.16 1.53 11.49
CA ILE A 191 4.66 2.90 11.72
C ILE A 191 3.19 2.86 12.16
N LYS A 192 2.41 1.95 11.62
CA LYS A 192 1.07 1.57 12.09
C LYS A 192 0.99 0.04 12.11
N GLU A 193 0.22 -0.53 13.03
CA GLU A 193 0.07 -1.99 13.14
C GLU A 193 -0.61 -2.58 11.89
N THR A 194 0.12 -3.39 11.13
CA THR A 194 -0.40 -4.08 9.93
C THR A 194 -1.66 -4.87 10.24
N ARG A 195 -1.73 -5.49 11.41
CA ARG A 195 -2.89 -6.29 11.85
C ARG A 195 -4.15 -5.44 11.93
N LYS A 196 -4.08 -4.24 12.52
CA LYS A 196 -5.25 -3.36 12.67
C LYS A 196 -5.73 -2.82 11.33
N ILE A 197 -4.81 -2.52 10.41
CA ILE A 197 -5.17 -2.11 9.04
C ILE A 197 -5.87 -3.24 8.28
N LYS A 198 -5.34 -4.46 8.34
CA LYS A 198 -6.00 -5.64 7.76
C LYS A 198 -7.40 -5.86 8.33
N GLU A 199 -7.53 -5.74 9.66
CA GLU A 199 -8.80 -5.93 10.35
C GLU A 199 -9.81 -4.86 9.90
N TYR A 200 -9.43 -3.59 9.87
CA TYR A 200 -10.28 -2.51 9.34
C TYR A 200 -10.79 -2.81 7.93
N GLN A 201 -9.88 -3.15 7.01
CA GLN A 201 -10.25 -3.46 5.62
C GLN A 201 -11.16 -4.69 5.51
N SER A 202 -10.95 -5.71 6.36
CA SER A 202 -11.77 -6.93 6.37
C SER A 202 -13.15 -6.71 6.96
N LEU A 203 -13.29 -5.81 7.94
CA LEU A 203 -14.56 -5.48 8.58
C LEU A 203 -15.41 -4.50 7.77
N LEU A 204 -14.81 -3.70 6.89
CA LEU A 204 -15.53 -2.69 6.11
C LEU A 204 -16.80 -3.22 5.42
N PRO A 205 -16.83 -4.39 4.76
CA PRO A 205 -18.04 -4.95 4.18
C PRO A 205 -19.07 -5.43 5.20
N PHE A 206 -18.69 -5.57 6.47
CA PHE A 206 -19.49 -6.12 7.57
C PHE A 206 -19.59 -5.14 8.75
N TYR A 207 -19.33 -3.86 8.53
CA TYR A 207 -19.24 -2.82 9.56
C TYR A 207 -20.47 -2.78 10.48
N LYS A 208 -21.69 -2.94 9.93
CA LYS A 208 -22.94 -2.93 10.71
C LYS A 208 -22.99 -4.01 11.81
N LYS A 209 -22.38 -5.17 11.56
CA LYS A 209 -22.31 -6.27 12.54
C LYS A 209 -21.21 -6.10 13.58
N ASN A 210 -20.25 -5.20 13.31
CA ASN A 210 -19.06 -4.98 14.13
C ASN A 210 -18.82 -3.48 14.38
N GLN A 211 -19.88 -2.71 14.55
CA GLN A 211 -19.83 -1.24 14.52
C GLN A 211 -18.79 -0.67 15.48
N LYS A 212 -18.88 -1.01 16.77
CA LYS A 212 -17.92 -0.51 17.78
C LYS A 212 -16.47 -0.82 17.41
N ARG A 213 -16.18 -2.06 17.00
CA ARG A 213 -14.82 -2.45 16.61
C ARG A 213 -14.34 -1.72 15.37
N PHE A 214 -15.23 -1.50 14.41
CA PHE A 214 -14.94 -0.73 13.20
C PHE A 214 -14.64 0.74 13.51
N GLU A 215 -15.40 1.36 14.41
CA GLU A 215 -15.19 2.73 14.90
C GLU A 215 -13.86 2.85 15.65
N ASP A 216 -13.54 1.91 16.55
CA ASP A 216 -12.25 1.86 17.26
C ASP A 216 -11.05 1.79 16.27
N LEU A 217 -11.18 0.97 15.23
CA LEU A 217 -10.15 0.84 14.19
C LEU A 217 -10.05 2.11 13.33
N SER A 218 -11.18 2.73 12.98
CA SER A 218 -11.20 4.01 12.27
C SER A 218 -10.50 5.10 13.08
N GLY A 219 -10.80 5.20 14.38
CA GLY A 219 -10.12 6.10 15.31
C GLY A 219 -8.61 5.83 15.37
N TYR A 220 -8.20 4.56 15.46
CA TYR A 220 -6.78 4.19 15.44
C TYR A 220 -6.07 4.62 14.14
N LEU A 221 -6.74 4.48 13.00
CA LEU A 221 -6.14 4.84 11.70
C LEU A 221 -5.82 6.33 11.59
N VAL A 222 -6.73 7.20 12.08
CA VAL A 222 -6.58 8.65 11.98
C VAL A 222 -5.79 9.27 13.15
N ALA A 223 -5.59 8.52 14.24
CA ALA A 223 -4.83 8.99 15.39
C ALA A 223 -3.38 9.34 15.01
N GLU A 224 -2.79 10.30 15.70
CA GLU A 224 -1.36 10.61 15.61
C GLU A 224 -0.51 9.35 15.87
N ILE A 225 0.68 9.36 15.33
CA ILE A 225 1.60 8.22 15.41
C ILE A 225 2.68 8.58 16.43
N ASP A 226 2.64 7.91 17.58
CA ASP A 226 3.63 8.11 18.63
C ASP A 226 5.00 7.56 18.23
N GLY A 227 6.06 8.23 18.67
CA GLY A 227 7.43 7.74 18.49
C GLY A 227 7.91 7.72 17.03
N CYS A 228 7.51 8.72 16.24
CA CYS A 228 8.08 8.94 14.91
C CYS A 228 9.54 9.41 14.95
N ASP A 229 10.13 9.59 16.14
CA ASP A 229 11.55 9.89 16.30
C ASP A 229 12.36 8.62 16.03
N ILE A 230 13.30 8.70 15.08
CA ILE A 230 14.19 7.60 14.66
C ILE A 230 15.63 8.03 14.80
#